data_e5f80fa047411a0dc790711d83040af0
#
_entry.id   e5f80fa047411a0dc790711d83040af0
#
_cell.length_a   1.000
_cell.length_b   1.000
_cell.length_c   1.000
_cell.angle_alpha   90.00
_cell.angle_beta   90.00
_cell.angle_gamma   90.00
#
_symmetry.space_group_name_H-M   'P 1'
#
loop_
_entity.id
_entity.type
_entity.pdbx_description
1 polymer ?
#
loop_
_entity_poly.entity_id
_entity_poly.type
_entity_poly.pdbx_seq_one_letter_code
_entity_poly.pdbx_strand_id
1 'polypeptide(L)'
;QSGELYGMMRVRGPIHQNDAHIFCTEEQAEEEFQKVMDLHKYYYETLGLNEKNYFLSFAIRDPKSKKYVGDKKMWDKAEKIALKFIKKTNIPYKVEAGSAAFYGPKIDFNIKTVTGKVFSASTNQLDFQLPKAFGLKYIDKDGKEKIPVCIHRAPLGAHVRFIAFLTEHYAGNFPVWLAPVQVAVIPISEKHDQYASEITKQLKEYNVRVELKNENETLGKKIREAEMQKIPYLLIVGDKEVEAKTVSVRERGKGDIGARPINSFLDKIKQEIISKK
;
A
#
# COMPACT_ATOMS: atom_id res chain seq x y z
N GLN A 1 -15.70 3.22 22.06
CA GLN A 1 -15.45 3.26 23.51
C GLN A 1 -14.01 3.69 23.73
N SER A 2 -13.78 4.54 24.74
CA SER A 2 -12.44 4.95 25.14
C SER A 2 -11.62 3.72 25.58
N GLY A 3 -10.39 3.55 25.06
CA GLY A 3 -9.49 2.45 25.44
C GLY A 3 -9.51 1.21 24.54
N GLU A 4 -10.25 1.18 23.44
CA GLU A 4 -10.32 0.02 22.54
C GLU A 4 -9.28 0.02 21.39
N LEU A 5 -8.22 0.79 21.48
CA LEU A 5 -7.14 0.80 20.51
C LEU A 5 -6.08 -0.25 20.88
N TYR A 6 -6.15 -1.40 20.25
CA TYR A 6 -5.17 -2.50 20.43
C TYR A 6 -4.12 -2.50 19.31
N GLY A 7 -3.47 -1.35 19.08
CA GLY A 7 -2.49 -1.15 18.01
C GLY A 7 -3.14 -0.88 16.65
N MET A 8 -2.30 -0.58 15.67
CA MET A 8 -2.72 -0.12 14.32
C MET A 8 -3.58 -1.15 13.57
N MET A 9 -3.37 -2.45 13.78
CA MET A 9 -4.15 -3.52 13.14
C MET A 9 -5.61 -3.58 13.62
N ARG A 10 -5.93 -3.00 14.76
CA ARG A 10 -7.25 -3.04 15.38
C ARG A 10 -7.84 -1.66 15.65
N VAL A 11 -7.36 -0.67 14.93
CA VAL A 11 -7.93 0.70 15.03
C VAL A 11 -9.43 0.64 14.73
N ARG A 12 -10.22 1.20 15.63
CA ARG A 12 -11.65 1.47 15.48
C ARG A 12 -11.86 2.98 15.49
N GLY A 13 -12.76 3.46 14.65
CA GLY A 13 -13.03 4.87 14.49
C GLY A 13 -12.87 5.33 13.06
N PRO A 14 -12.64 6.61 12.80
CA PRO A 14 -12.41 7.12 11.46
C PRO A 14 -11.19 6.44 10.84
N ILE A 15 -11.40 5.68 9.78
CA ILE A 15 -10.34 5.03 9.00
C ILE A 15 -10.44 5.48 7.55
N HIS A 16 -9.30 5.76 6.94
CA HIS A 16 -9.21 6.04 5.52
C HIS A 16 -9.02 4.74 4.75
N GLN A 17 -9.74 4.61 3.65
CA GLN A 17 -9.63 3.50 2.72
C GLN A 17 -9.38 4.04 1.31
N ASN A 18 -8.72 3.27 0.48
CA ASN A 18 -8.60 3.57 -0.94
C ASN A 18 -9.77 2.97 -1.73
N ASP A 19 -10.95 3.05 -1.17
CA ASP A 19 -12.19 2.58 -1.73
C ASP A 19 -12.61 3.40 -2.95
N ALA A 20 -13.18 2.73 -3.95
CA ALA A 20 -13.79 3.37 -5.09
C ALA A 20 -14.91 2.50 -5.68
N HIS A 21 -15.82 3.18 -6.36
CA HIS A 21 -16.98 2.58 -7.02
C HIS A 21 -16.87 2.80 -8.51
N ILE A 22 -16.94 1.72 -9.28
CA ILE A 22 -16.90 1.73 -10.74
C ILE A 22 -18.28 1.38 -11.23
N PHE A 23 -18.93 2.33 -11.91
CA PHE A 23 -20.23 2.10 -12.55
C PHE A 23 -20.00 1.76 -14.03
N CYS A 24 -20.54 0.64 -14.47
CA CYS A 24 -20.37 0.15 -15.82
C CYS A 24 -21.64 -0.54 -16.34
N THR A 25 -21.69 -0.81 -17.63
CA THR A 25 -22.75 -1.66 -18.18
C THR A 25 -22.54 -3.11 -17.77
N GLU A 26 -23.57 -3.92 -17.89
CA GLU A 26 -23.48 -5.34 -17.56
C GLU A 26 -22.45 -6.09 -18.44
N GLU A 27 -22.36 -5.70 -19.72
CA GLU A 27 -21.39 -6.24 -20.67
C GLU A 27 -19.95 -5.87 -20.31
N GLN A 28 -19.73 -4.68 -19.74
CA GLN A 28 -18.42 -4.20 -19.30
C GLN A 28 -17.97 -4.81 -17.96
N ALA A 29 -18.93 -5.31 -17.15
CA ALA A 29 -18.65 -5.73 -15.77
C ALA A 29 -17.51 -6.76 -15.66
N GLU A 30 -17.42 -7.68 -16.63
CA GLU A 30 -16.37 -8.70 -16.66
C GLU A 30 -14.98 -8.05 -16.88
N GLU A 31 -14.87 -7.16 -17.83
CA GLU A 31 -13.60 -6.47 -18.14
C GLU A 31 -13.16 -5.56 -16.98
N GLU A 32 -14.09 -4.76 -16.45
CA GLU A 32 -13.79 -3.86 -15.33
C GLU A 32 -13.40 -4.63 -14.06
N PHE A 33 -14.06 -5.76 -13.80
CA PHE A 33 -13.70 -6.61 -12.68
C PHE A 33 -12.28 -7.19 -12.84
N GLN A 34 -11.87 -7.56 -14.06
CA GLN A 34 -10.51 -8.01 -14.34
C GLN A 34 -9.49 -6.88 -14.11
N LYS A 35 -9.77 -5.66 -14.58
CA LYS A 35 -8.88 -4.50 -14.36
C LYS A 35 -8.64 -4.25 -12.87
N VAL A 36 -9.68 -4.45 -12.04
CA VAL A 36 -9.53 -4.34 -10.58
C VAL A 36 -8.65 -5.45 -10.01
N MET A 37 -8.78 -6.70 -10.49
CA MET A 37 -7.90 -7.80 -10.07
C MET A 37 -6.45 -7.52 -10.45
N ASP A 38 -6.21 -6.99 -11.65
CA ASP A 38 -4.87 -6.61 -12.12
C ASP A 38 -4.30 -5.45 -11.29
N LEU A 39 -5.15 -4.50 -10.88
CA LEU A 39 -4.77 -3.41 -9.98
C LEU A 39 -4.32 -3.95 -8.61
N HIS A 40 -5.04 -4.90 -8.03
CA HIS A 40 -4.62 -5.54 -6.76
C HIS A 40 -3.26 -6.22 -6.90
N LYS A 41 -3.05 -6.97 -7.98
CA LYS A 41 -1.78 -7.63 -8.27
C LYS A 41 -0.64 -6.61 -8.40
N TYR A 42 -0.85 -5.52 -9.16
CA TYR A 42 0.12 -4.42 -9.28
C TYR A 42 0.52 -3.82 -7.93
N TYR A 43 -0.45 -3.55 -7.05
CA TYR A 43 -0.14 -3.02 -5.71
C TYR A 43 0.69 -4.01 -4.90
N TYR A 44 0.34 -5.28 -4.91
CA TYR A 44 1.04 -6.28 -4.12
C TYR A 44 2.46 -6.50 -4.62
N GLU A 45 2.65 -6.65 -5.92
CA GLU A 45 4.00 -6.76 -6.53
C GLU A 45 4.86 -5.51 -6.24
N THR A 46 4.27 -4.32 -6.36
CA THR A 46 4.95 -3.06 -6.03
C THR A 46 5.39 -3.00 -4.56
N LEU A 47 4.60 -3.59 -3.66
CA LEU A 47 4.89 -3.66 -2.23
C LEU A 47 5.72 -4.90 -1.84
N GLY A 48 6.32 -5.60 -2.80
CA GLY A 48 7.17 -6.76 -2.55
C GLY A 48 6.42 -8.00 -2.07
N LEU A 49 5.08 -8.03 -2.21
CA LEU A 49 4.26 -9.17 -1.86
C LEU A 49 4.07 -10.07 -3.07
N ASN A 50 4.36 -11.35 -2.91
CA ASN A 50 4.14 -12.35 -3.94
C ASN A 50 3.00 -13.32 -3.57
N GLU A 51 2.64 -14.21 -4.48
CA GLU A 51 1.53 -15.15 -4.33
C GLU A 51 1.65 -16.10 -3.12
N LYS A 52 2.83 -16.20 -2.49
CA LYS A 52 3.03 -16.99 -1.25
C LYS A 52 2.60 -16.23 0.01
N ASN A 53 2.48 -14.91 -0.09
CA ASN A 53 2.13 -14.05 1.05
C ASN A 53 0.63 -13.96 1.27
N TYR A 54 -0.21 -14.34 0.29
CA TYR A 54 -1.66 -14.19 0.37
C TYR A 54 -2.40 -15.33 -0.33
N PHE A 55 -3.68 -15.45 0.00
CA PHE A 55 -4.64 -16.33 -0.66
C PHE A 55 -5.97 -15.59 -0.85
N LEU A 56 -6.82 -16.10 -1.72
CA LEU A 56 -8.12 -15.48 -1.98
C LEU A 56 -9.23 -16.17 -1.18
N SER A 57 -10.21 -15.39 -0.73
CA SER A 57 -11.51 -15.89 -0.30
C SER A 57 -12.56 -15.51 -1.33
N PHE A 58 -13.27 -16.49 -1.84
CA PHE A 58 -14.47 -16.30 -2.64
C PHE A 58 -15.69 -16.37 -1.75
N ALA A 59 -16.17 -15.20 -1.34
CA ALA A 59 -17.32 -15.08 -0.47
C ALA A 59 -18.61 -15.07 -1.30
N ILE A 60 -19.41 -16.10 -1.10
CA ILE A 60 -20.69 -16.30 -1.76
C ILE A 60 -21.85 -16.21 -0.76
N ARG A 61 -23.07 -16.03 -1.28
CA ARG A 61 -24.26 -16.02 -0.43
C ARG A 61 -24.52 -17.40 0.22
N ASP A 62 -25.24 -17.38 1.34
CA ASP A 62 -26.00 -18.52 1.83
C ASP A 62 -27.43 -18.38 1.32
N PRO A 63 -27.92 -19.27 0.42
CA PRO A 63 -29.28 -19.18 -0.14
C PRO A 63 -30.40 -19.25 0.90
N LYS A 64 -30.12 -19.76 2.10
CA LYS A 64 -31.09 -19.86 3.20
C LYS A 64 -31.17 -18.60 4.06
N SER A 65 -30.20 -17.71 3.93
CA SER A 65 -30.12 -16.49 4.73
C SER A 65 -30.95 -15.36 4.11
N LYS A 66 -31.72 -14.67 4.94
CA LYS A 66 -32.47 -13.45 4.56
C LYS A 66 -31.58 -12.18 4.46
N LYS A 67 -30.28 -12.30 4.70
CA LYS A 67 -29.32 -11.19 4.63
C LYS A 67 -29.17 -10.64 3.21
N TYR A 68 -29.35 -11.48 2.20
CA TYR A 68 -28.99 -11.18 0.82
C TYR A 68 -30.16 -10.62 0.04
N VAL A 69 -29.99 -9.45 -0.57
CA VAL A 69 -31.02 -8.78 -1.36
C VAL A 69 -30.93 -9.17 -2.84
N GLY A 70 -32.05 -9.04 -3.56
CA GLY A 70 -32.15 -9.31 -4.98
C GLY A 70 -32.57 -10.72 -5.35
N ASP A 71 -32.68 -10.96 -6.66
CA ASP A 71 -33.16 -12.24 -7.17
C ASP A 71 -32.05 -13.28 -7.38
N LYS A 72 -32.46 -14.54 -7.42
CA LYS A 72 -31.55 -15.67 -7.57
C LYS A 72 -30.71 -15.58 -8.86
N LYS A 73 -31.30 -15.17 -9.98
CA LYS A 73 -30.61 -15.14 -11.29
C LYS A 73 -29.44 -14.15 -11.30
N MET A 74 -29.65 -12.98 -10.70
CA MET A 74 -28.58 -11.98 -10.57
C MET A 74 -27.42 -12.48 -9.71
N TRP A 75 -27.74 -13.14 -8.60
CA TRP A 75 -26.72 -13.75 -7.75
C TRP A 75 -25.93 -14.85 -8.48
N ASP A 76 -26.64 -15.78 -9.13
CA ASP A 76 -26.00 -16.88 -9.90
C ASP A 76 -25.07 -16.31 -10.99
N LYS A 77 -25.47 -15.20 -11.64
CA LYS A 77 -24.67 -14.52 -12.64
C LYS A 77 -23.44 -13.85 -12.03
N ALA A 78 -23.61 -13.09 -10.95
CA ALA A 78 -22.51 -12.39 -10.27
C ALA A 78 -21.48 -13.40 -9.71
N GLU A 79 -21.93 -14.45 -9.05
CA GLU A 79 -21.08 -15.52 -8.53
C GLU A 79 -20.32 -16.24 -9.65
N LYS A 80 -20.95 -16.49 -10.79
CA LYS A 80 -20.33 -17.10 -11.97
C LYS A 80 -19.23 -16.21 -12.56
N ILE A 81 -19.46 -14.88 -12.66
CA ILE A 81 -18.45 -13.92 -13.11
C ILE A 81 -17.25 -13.94 -12.14
N ALA A 82 -17.47 -13.75 -10.85
CA ALA A 82 -16.40 -13.74 -9.87
C ALA A 82 -15.59 -15.06 -9.84
N LEU A 83 -16.27 -16.21 -9.92
CA LEU A 83 -15.63 -17.52 -9.97
C LEU A 83 -14.75 -17.71 -11.22
N LYS A 84 -15.19 -17.18 -12.38
CA LYS A 84 -14.41 -17.23 -13.62
C LYS A 84 -13.04 -16.55 -13.45
N PHE A 85 -13.01 -15.41 -12.75
CA PHE A 85 -11.76 -14.68 -12.50
C PHE A 85 -10.85 -15.40 -11.52
N ILE A 86 -11.37 -15.89 -10.40
CA ILE A 86 -10.58 -16.65 -9.43
C ILE A 86 -9.90 -17.85 -10.10
N LYS A 87 -10.62 -18.57 -10.95
CA LYS A 87 -10.07 -19.74 -11.67
C LYS A 87 -9.00 -19.39 -12.69
N LYS A 88 -8.95 -18.15 -13.18
CA LYS A 88 -7.88 -17.67 -14.07
C LYS A 88 -6.60 -17.31 -13.31
N THR A 89 -6.71 -17.06 -12.00
CA THR A 89 -5.53 -16.84 -11.16
C THR A 89 -4.96 -18.18 -10.74
N ASN A 90 -3.64 -18.28 -10.62
CA ASN A 90 -2.99 -19.44 -10.01
C ASN A 90 -2.91 -19.30 -8.47
N ILE A 91 -3.62 -18.33 -7.90
CA ILE A 91 -3.58 -18.04 -6.47
C ILE A 91 -4.49 -19.03 -5.73
N PRO A 92 -4.02 -19.67 -4.64
CA PRO A 92 -4.87 -20.52 -3.82
C PRO A 92 -6.09 -19.74 -3.30
N TYR A 93 -7.26 -20.38 -3.36
CA TYR A 93 -8.48 -19.76 -2.86
C TYR A 93 -9.35 -20.70 -2.04
N LYS A 94 -10.19 -20.09 -1.18
CA LYS A 94 -11.22 -20.77 -0.40
C LYS A 94 -12.59 -20.22 -0.77
N VAL A 95 -13.59 -21.09 -0.83
CA VAL A 95 -14.99 -20.66 -0.97
C VAL A 95 -15.60 -20.51 0.42
N GLU A 96 -16.17 -19.34 0.70
CA GLU A 96 -16.75 -18.99 2.00
C GLU A 96 -18.25 -18.68 1.83
N ALA A 97 -19.09 -19.70 2.04
CA ALA A 97 -20.54 -19.52 2.00
C ALA A 97 -21.03 -18.66 3.19
N GLY A 98 -21.96 -17.77 2.93
CA GLY A 98 -22.52 -16.88 3.95
C GLY A 98 -21.69 -15.61 4.24
N SER A 99 -20.50 -15.48 3.62
CA SER A 99 -19.58 -14.36 3.85
C SER A 99 -19.68 -13.23 2.83
N ALA A 100 -20.52 -13.38 1.78
CA ALA A 100 -20.73 -12.33 0.79
C ALA A 100 -21.30 -11.03 1.41
N ALA A 101 -21.10 -9.92 0.71
CA ALA A 101 -21.83 -8.70 1.01
C ALA A 101 -23.34 -8.92 0.77
N PHE A 102 -24.20 -8.15 1.42
CA PHE A 102 -25.64 -8.33 1.26
C PHE A 102 -26.12 -8.05 -0.17
N TYR A 103 -25.33 -7.32 -0.95
CA TYR A 103 -25.62 -6.88 -2.31
C TYR A 103 -24.90 -7.67 -3.41
N GLY A 104 -23.91 -8.51 -3.07
CA GLY A 104 -23.18 -9.26 -4.09
C GLY A 104 -22.03 -10.10 -3.56
N PRO A 105 -21.49 -10.99 -4.41
CA PRO A 105 -20.30 -11.77 -4.09
C PRO A 105 -19.06 -10.90 -4.05
N LYS A 106 -18.04 -11.37 -3.31
CA LYS A 106 -16.76 -10.67 -3.21
C LYS A 106 -15.58 -11.61 -3.27
N ILE A 107 -14.47 -11.08 -3.76
CA ILE A 107 -13.16 -11.70 -3.67
C ILE A 107 -12.33 -10.87 -2.69
N ASP A 108 -11.95 -11.50 -1.58
CA ASP A 108 -11.07 -10.89 -0.59
C ASP A 108 -9.66 -11.45 -0.71
N PHE A 109 -8.68 -10.58 -0.62
CA PHE A 109 -7.26 -10.93 -0.55
C PHE A 109 -6.85 -11.02 0.93
N ASN A 110 -6.52 -12.21 1.36
CA ASN A 110 -6.18 -12.50 2.75
C ASN A 110 -4.67 -12.67 2.88
N ILE A 111 -4.04 -11.78 3.64
CA ILE A 111 -2.61 -11.78 3.88
C ILE A 111 -2.31 -12.52 5.18
N LYS A 112 -1.24 -13.34 5.16
CA LYS A 112 -0.66 -13.92 6.37
C LYS A 112 0.41 -12.99 6.90
N THR A 113 0.25 -12.55 8.15
CA THR A 113 1.26 -11.75 8.85
C THR A 113 2.43 -12.63 9.31
N VAL A 114 3.55 -12.02 9.66
CA VAL A 114 4.71 -12.73 10.23
C VAL A 114 4.38 -13.44 11.55
N THR A 115 3.34 -13.00 12.25
CA THR A 115 2.83 -13.64 13.48
C THR A 115 1.87 -14.80 13.20
N GLY A 116 1.66 -15.17 11.93
CA GLY A 116 0.75 -16.25 11.51
C GLY A 116 -0.73 -15.86 11.49
N LYS A 117 -1.08 -14.63 11.84
CA LYS A 117 -2.47 -14.15 11.76
C LYS A 117 -2.85 -13.87 10.31
N VAL A 118 -4.13 -14.03 10.01
CA VAL A 118 -4.70 -13.73 8.70
C VAL A 118 -5.62 -12.52 8.82
N PHE A 119 -5.52 -11.58 7.88
CA PHE A 119 -6.47 -10.49 7.77
C PHE A 119 -6.85 -10.25 6.30
N SER A 120 -8.08 -9.83 6.07
CA SER A 120 -8.56 -9.40 4.76
C SER A 120 -8.00 -8.01 4.46
N ALA A 121 -7.07 -7.93 3.53
CA ALA A 121 -6.33 -6.70 3.23
C ALA A 121 -6.98 -5.90 2.10
N SER A 122 -7.58 -6.60 1.12
CA SER A 122 -8.16 -5.99 -0.07
C SER A 122 -9.43 -6.70 -0.46
N THR A 123 -10.29 -6.02 -1.22
CA THR A 123 -11.56 -6.58 -1.67
C THR A 123 -11.92 -6.10 -3.07
N ASN A 124 -12.58 -6.97 -3.81
CA ASN A 124 -13.24 -6.67 -5.08
C ASN A 124 -14.65 -7.29 -5.05
N GLN A 125 -15.68 -6.46 -5.16
CA GLN A 125 -17.07 -6.84 -4.94
C GLN A 125 -17.93 -6.45 -6.12
N LEU A 126 -18.76 -7.35 -6.58
CA LEU A 126 -19.65 -7.15 -7.73
C LEU A 126 -21.08 -6.95 -7.24
N ASP A 127 -21.65 -5.80 -7.57
CA ASP A 127 -22.94 -5.34 -7.06
C ASP A 127 -23.93 -5.03 -8.20
N PHE A 128 -24.99 -5.80 -8.25
CA PHE A 128 -26.13 -5.60 -9.14
C PHE A 128 -27.35 -5.01 -8.43
N GLN A 129 -27.27 -4.74 -7.12
CA GLN A 129 -28.42 -4.44 -6.27
C GLN A 129 -28.51 -2.98 -5.86
N LEU A 130 -27.42 -2.41 -5.34
CA LEU A 130 -27.45 -1.04 -4.84
C LEU A 130 -27.74 0.00 -5.93
N PRO A 131 -27.19 -0.10 -7.16
CA PRO A 131 -27.58 0.81 -8.23
C PRO A 131 -29.08 0.82 -8.49
N LYS A 132 -29.72 -0.35 -8.46
CA LYS A 132 -31.18 -0.48 -8.58
C LYS A 132 -31.92 0.13 -7.39
N ALA A 133 -31.45 -0.15 -6.17
CA ALA A 133 -32.06 0.39 -4.95
C ALA A 133 -31.99 1.91 -4.87
N PHE A 134 -30.92 2.51 -5.39
CA PHE A 134 -30.75 3.97 -5.48
C PHE A 134 -31.39 4.60 -6.72
N GLY A 135 -32.01 3.81 -7.60
CA GLY A 135 -32.64 4.32 -8.81
C GLY A 135 -31.66 4.89 -9.83
N LEU A 136 -30.38 4.42 -9.80
CA LEU A 136 -29.36 4.89 -10.75
C LEU A 136 -29.70 4.37 -12.16
N LYS A 137 -29.54 5.26 -13.14
CA LYS A 137 -29.84 4.96 -14.53
C LYS A 137 -28.79 5.59 -15.45
N TYR A 138 -28.58 4.97 -16.60
CA TYR A 138 -27.82 5.54 -17.71
C TYR A 138 -28.59 5.32 -19.02
N ILE A 139 -28.29 6.11 -20.04
CA ILE A 139 -28.84 5.92 -21.37
C ILE A 139 -27.87 5.02 -22.15
N ASP A 140 -28.38 3.86 -22.56
CA ASP A 140 -27.58 2.91 -23.34
C ASP A 140 -27.56 3.26 -24.84
N LYS A 141 -26.75 2.54 -25.60
CA LYS A 141 -26.56 2.75 -27.05
C LYS A 141 -27.86 2.63 -27.87
N ASP A 142 -28.85 1.92 -27.35
CA ASP A 142 -30.17 1.79 -27.91
C ASP A 142 -31.16 2.93 -27.53
N GLY A 143 -30.65 3.98 -26.85
CA GLY A 143 -31.46 5.12 -26.38
C GLY A 143 -32.34 4.83 -25.16
N LYS A 144 -32.25 3.65 -24.56
CA LYS A 144 -33.09 3.26 -23.43
C LYS A 144 -32.38 3.46 -22.09
N GLU A 145 -33.17 3.75 -21.07
CA GLU A 145 -32.69 3.74 -19.69
C GLU A 145 -32.36 2.32 -19.22
N LYS A 146 -31.16 2.14 -18.69
CA LYS A 146 -30.72 0.90 -18.04
C LYS A 146 -30.08 1.19 -16.67
N ILE A 147 -30.07 0.17 -15.82
CA ILE A 147 -29.44 0.25 -14.49
C ILE A 147 -27.99 -0.22 -14.63
N PRO A 148 -27.00 0.55 -14.15
CA PRO A 148 -25.61 0.12 -14.18
C PRO A 148 -25.32 -1.00 -13.17
N VAL A 149 -24.22 -1.70 -13.41
CA VAL A 149 -23.56 -2.55 -12.40
C VAL A 149 -22.55 -1.70 -11.63
N CYS A 150 -22.34 -2.00 -10.36
CA CYS A 150 -21.31 -1.36 -9.57
C CYS A 150 -20.25 -2.39 -9.14
N ILE A 151 -18.98 -1.99 -9.22
CA ILE A 151 -17.87 -2.75 -8.66
C ILE A 151 -17.27 -1.90 -7.54
N HIS A 152 -17.29 -2.43 -6.31
CA HIS A 152 -16.63 -1.83 -5.17
C HIS A 152 -15.23 -2.42 -5.07
N ARG A 153 -14.21 -1.58 -4.98
CA ARG A 153 -12.84 -2.04 -4.88
C ARG A 153 -12.05 -1.29 -3.81
N ALA A 154 -11.27 -2.01 -3.05
CA ALA A 154 -10.35 -1.46 -2.05
C ALA A 154 -9.02 -2.24 -2.11
N PRO A 155 -8.05 -1.85 -2.97
CA PRO A 155 -6.80 -2.58 -3.18
C PRO A 155 -5.89 -2.69 -1.95
N LEU A 156 -6.00 -1.77 -1.00
CA LEU A 156 -5.23 -1.79 0.26
C LEU A 156 -6.15 -1.78 1.49
N GLY A 157 -7.47 -1.81 1.30
CA GLY A 157 -8.43 -1.73 2.39
C GLY A 157 -8.20 -0.49 3.27
N ALA A 158 -8.19 -0.68 4.57
CA ALA A 158 -7.91 0.40 5.53
C ALA A 158 -6.41 0.72 5.58
N HIS A 159 -6.03 1.95 5.23
CA HIS A 159 -4.63 2.38 5.13
C HIS A 159 -3.84 2.12 6.42
N VAL A 160 -4.40 2.47 7.58
CA VAL A 160 -3.74 2.26 8.87
C VAL A 160 -3.41 0.80 9.14
N ARG A 161 -4.30 -0.12 8.77
CA ARG A 161 -4.08 -1.57 8.93
C ARG A 161 -3.06 -2.10 7.95
N PHE A 162 -3.11 -1.61 6.72
CA PHE A 162 -2.15 -2.01 5.71
C PHE A 162 -0.74 -1.49 6.03
N ILE A 163 -0.59 -0.26 6.54
CA ILE A 163 0.67 0.30 7.04
C ILE A 163 1.19 -0.55 8.21
N ALA A 164 0.33 -0.94 9.15
CA ALA A 164 0.72 -1.82 10.26
C ALA A 164 1.27 -3.16 9.75
N PHE A 165 0.57 -3.77 8.78
CA PHE A 165 1.04 -5.00 8.14
C PHE A 165 2.41 -4.80 7.47
N LEU A 166 2.59 -3.74 6.68
CA LEU A 166 3.88 -3.46 6.02
C LEU A 166 4.99 -3.22 7.04
N THR A 167 4.70 -2.57 8.15
CA THR A 167 5.67 -2.37 9.25
C THR A 167 6.13 -3.71 9.84
N GLU A 168 5.20 -4.65 10.06
CA GLU A 168 5.56 -6.01 10.48
C GLU A 168 6.31 -6.77 9.38
N HIS A 169 5.84 -6.70 8.14
CA HIS A 169 6.41 -7.42 6.99
C HIS A 169 7.87 -7.04 6.74
N TYR A 170 8.17 -5.76 6.77
CA TYR A 170 9.53 -5.24 6.60
C TYR A 170 10.33 -5.15 7.91
N ALA A 171 9.75 -5.51 9.05
CA ALA A 171 10.34 -5.26 10.37
C ALA A 171 10.85 -3.82 10.53
N GLY A 172 10.12 -2.85 9.96
CA GLY A 172 10.50 -1.44 9.89
C GLY A 172 11.57 -1.09 8.85
N ASN A 173 12.21 -2.08 8.21
CA ASN A 173 13.24 -1.85 7.18
C ASN A 173 12.61 -1.59 5.81
N PHE A 174 11.77 -0.57 5.71
CA PHE A 174 11.13 -0.21 4.45
C PHE A 174 12.14 0.00 3.31
N PRO A 175 11.83 -0.38 2.06
CA PRO A 175 12.61 0.03 0.90
C PRO A 175 12.64 1.55 0.79
N VAL A 176 13.66 2.09 0.12
CA VAL A 176 13.92 3.54 0.10
C VAL A 176 12.70 4.34 -0.32
N TRP A 177 12.01 3.92 -1.37
CA TRP A 177 10.84 4.64 -1.90
C TRP A 177 9.68 4.73 -0.90
N LEU A 178 9.56 3.77 0.03
CA LEU A 178 8.48 3.66 1.01
C LEU A 178 8.87 4.19 2.40
N ALA A 179 10.17 4.32 2.69
CA ALA A 179 10.66 4.75 4.00
C ALA A 179 10.12 6.14 4.38
N PRO A 180 9.57 6.34 5.59
CA PRO A 180 9.07 7.66 6.03
C PRO A 180 10.15 8.74 5.99
N VAL A 181 11.36 8.42 6.43
CA VAL A 181 12.56 9.20 6.26
C VAL A 181 13.53 8.37 5.42
N GLN A 182 13.97 8.91 4.29
CA GLN A 182 14.82 8.20 3.33
C GLN A 182 16.30 8.46 3.60
N VAL A 183 16.62 9.67 4.05
CA VAL A 183 17.98 10.13 4.32
C VAL A 183 18.02 10.92 5.62
N ALA A 184 19.05 10.69 6.44
CA ALA A 184 19.42 11.62 7.51
C ALA A 184 20.76 12.27 7.16
N VAL A 185 20.83 13.60 7.21
CA VAL A 185 22.07 14.36 7.07
C VAL A 185 22.59 14.68 8.46
N ILE A 186 23.84 14.29 8.76
CA ILE A 186 24.41 14.31 10.11
C ILE A 186 25.71 15.10 10.08
N PRO A 187 25.72 16.37 10.48
CA PRO A 187 26.96 17.12 10.70
C PRO A 187 27.70 16.61 11.94
N ILE A 188 29.03 16.47 11.82
CA ILE A 188 29.91 16.01 12.94
C ILE A 188 29.94 17.03 14.07
N SER A 189 29.88 18.33 13.74
CA SER A 189 29.84 19.44 14.68
C SER A 189 29.12 20.65 14.07
N GLU A 190 28.78 21.65 14.88
CA GLU A 190 28.10 22.88 14.48
C GLU A 190 28.75 23.62 13.29
N LYS A 191 30.08 23.56 13.17
CA LYS A 191 30.79 24.21 12.05
C LYS A 191 30.44 23.63 10.68
N HIS A 192 29.82 22.43 10.64
CA HIS A 192 29.38 21.76 9.41
C HIS A 192 27.89 21.97 9.10
N ASP A 193 27.16 22.66 9.99
CA ASP A 193 25.71 22.81 9.88
C ASP A 193 25.28 23.54 8.61
N GLN A 194 26.06 24.52 8.18
CA GLN A 194 25.75 25.25 6.95
C GLN A 194 25.77 24.30 5.74
N TYR A 195 26.84 23.54 5.57
CA TYR A 195 26.95 22.60 4.45
C TYR A 195 25.92 21.46 4.55
N ALA A 196 25.66 20.93 5.75
CA ALA A 196 24.63 19.94 5.98
C ALA A 196 23.22 20.47 5.61
N SER A 197 22.95 21.73 5.91
CA SER A 197 21.70 22.40 5.54
C SER A 197 21.56 22.58 4.02
N GLU A 198 22.65 22.93 3.33
CA GLU A 198 22.68 23.01 1.86
C GLU A 198 22.38 21.65 1.21
N ILE A 199 23.02 20.57 1.71
CA ILE A 199 22.74 19.19 1.27
C ILE A 199 21.27 18.82 1.52
N THR A 200 20.75 19.14 2.70
CA THR A 200 19.36 18.87 3.06
C THR A 200 18.38 19.59 2.11
N LYS A 201 18.68 20.85 1.77
CA LYS A 201 17.87 21.61 0.82
C LYS A 201 17.87 20.96 -0.56
N GLN A 202 19.04 20.60 -1.09
CA GLN A 202 19.17 19.92 -2.37
C GLN A 202 18.33 18.62 -2.39
N LEU A 203 18.42 17.78 -1.35
CA LEU A 203 17.63 16.56 -1.25
C LEU A 203 16.12 16.83 -1.27
N LYS A 204 15.65 17.87 -0.58
CA LYS A 204 14.24 18.29 -0.60
C LYS A 204 13.76 18.74 -1.97
N GLU A 205 14.59 19.45 -2.72
CA GLU A 205 14.29 19.89 -4.10
C GLU A 205 14.08 18.69 -5.04
N TYR A 206 14.69 17.55 -4.75
CA TYR A 206 14.47 16.28 -5.44
C TYR A 206 13.34 15.42 -4.85
N ASN A 207 12.50 16.00 -3.97
CA ASN A 207 11.42 15.31 -3.27
C ASN A 207 11.87 14.12 -2.41
N VAL A 208 13.10 14.14 -1.91
CA VAL A 208 13.58 13.15 -0.94
C VAL A 208 13.10 13.54 0.46
N ARG A 209 12.53 12.59 1.19
CA ARG A 209 12.15 12.75 2.60
C ARG A 209 13.40 12.69 3.45
N VAL A 210 13.89 13.83 3.87
CA VAL A 210 15.19 14.00 4.55
C VAL A 210 15.03 14.69 5.89
N GLU A 211 15.78 14.23 6.88
CA GLU A 211 15.96 14.87 8.19
C GLU A 211 17.39 15.38 8.33
N LEU A 212 17.53 16.59 8.90
CA LEU A 212 18.81 17.14 9.36
C LEU A 212 18.96 16.84 10.84
N LYS A 213 20.02 16.14 11.22
CA LYS A 213 20.34 15.76 12.60
C LYS A 213 21.47 16.65 13.14
N ASN A 214 21.16 17.91 13.40
CA ASN A 214 22.11 18.91 13.90
C ASN A 214 21.96 19.23 15.39
N GLU A 215 21.29 18.36 16.13
CA GLU A 215 21.20 18.48 17.58
C GLU A 215 22.58 18.45 18.21
N ASN A 216 22.74 19.14 19.36
CA ASN A 216 24.01 19.16 20.11
C ASN A 216 24.26 17.82 20.85
N GLU A 217 24.57 16.80 20.06
CA GLU A 217 24.81 15.42 20.50
C GLU A 217 26.03 14.82 19.80
N THR A 218 26.59 13.75 20.38
CA THR A 218 27.73 13.07 19.77
C THR A 218 27.36 12.41 18.44
N LEU A 219 28.30 12.37 17.49
CA LEU A 219 28.14 11.72 16.21
C LEU A 219 27.64 10.27 16.37
N GLY A 220 28.23 9.51 17.30
CA GLY A 220 27.83 8.12 17.55
C GLY A 220 26.38 7.98 18.00
N LYS A 221 25.88 8.91 18.82
CA LYS A 221 24.46 8.92 19.25
C LYS A 221 23.55 9.23 18.08
N LYS A 222 23.83 10.26 17.29
CA LYS A 222 23.05 10.63 16.09
C LYS A 222 22.95 9.46 15.10
N ILE A 223 24.07 8.79 14.82
CA ILE A 223 24.10 7.60 13.93
C ILE A 223 23.23 6.49 14.52
N ARG A 224 23.43 6.14 15.80
CA ARG A 224 22.66 5.08 16.46
C ARG A 224 21.16 5.34 16.43
N GLU A 225 20.73 6.56 16.72
CA GLU A 225 19.31 6.92 16.69
C GLU A 225 18.70 6.81 15.29
N ALA A 226 19.43 7.25 14.26
CA ALA A 226 19.02 7.11 12.87
C ALA A 226 18.96 5.64 12.42
N GLU A 227 19.91 4.81 12.84
CA GLU A 227 19.91 3.36 12.60
C GLU A 227 18.74 2.66 13.32
N MET A 228 18.42 3.06 14.56
CA MET A 228 17.26 2.56 15.29
C MET A 228 15.94 2.91 14.59
N GLN A 229 15.85 4.08 13.97
CA GLN A 229 14.71 4.50 13.13
C GLN A 229 14.66 3.77 11.77
N LYS A 230 15.66 2.93 11.48
CA LYS A 230 15.76 2.17 10.23
C LYS A 230 15.88 3.05 8.98
N ILE A 231 16.45 4.25 9.11
CA ILE A 231 16.65 5.17 7.98
C ILE A 231 17.58 4.50 6.96
N PRO A 232 17.22 4.45 5.67
CA PRO A 232 18.01 3.77 4.63
C PRO A 232 19.40 4.33 4.42
N TYR A 233 19.55 5.66 4.43
CA TYR A 233 20.83 6.35 4.20
C TYR A 233 21.13 7.39 5.26
N LEU A 234 22.39 7.40 5.72
CA LEU A 234 22.94 8.47 6.55
C LEU A 234 24.06 9.14 5.77
N LEU A 235 24.01 10.46 5.66
CA LEU A 235 25.04 11.28 5.03
C LEU A 235 25.81 12.03 6.14
N ILE A 236 27.04 11.60 6.39
CA ILE A 236 27.89 12.21 7.39
C ILE A 236 28.69 13.35 6.74
N VAL A 237 28.72 14.47 7.42
CA VAL A 237 29.39 15.68 6.95
C VAL A 237 30.42 16.17 7.99
N GLY A 238 31.65 16.12 7.63
CA GLY A 238 32.82 16.64 8.41
C GLY A 238 33.69 17.55 7.57
N ASP A 239 34.86 17.89 8.09
CA ASP A 239 35.82 18.81 7.42
C ASP A 239 36.19 18.34 6.01
N LYS A 240 36.47 17.05 5.84
CA LYS A 240 36.84 16.46 4.54
C LYS A 240 35.72 16.57 3.51
N GLU A 241 34.48 16.33 3.94
CA GLU A 241 33.29 16.39 3.07
C GLU A 241 33.01 17.83 2.64
N VAL A 242 33.17 18.81 3.56
CA VAL A 242 32.98 20.23 3.24
C VAL A 242 34.03 20.69 2.23
N GLU A 243 35.33 20.36 2.47
CA GLU A 243 36.46 20.75 1.60
C GLU A 243 36.32 20.12 0.20
N ALA A 244 35.99 18.81 0.15
CA ALA A 244 35.91 18.07 -1.09
C ALA A 244 34.52 18.19 -1.80
N LYS A 245 33.54 18.88 -1.20
CA LYS A 245 32.12 18.96 -1.66
C LYS A 245 31.49 17.58 -1.87
N THR A 246 31.71 16.68 -0.93
CA THR A 246 31.23 15.32 -0.90
C THR A 246 30.34 15.06 0.32
N VAL A 247 29.81 13.86 0.43
CA VAL A 247 29.12 13.32 1.61
C VAL A 247 29.67 11.92 1.88
N SER A 248 29.97 11.56 3.13
CA SER A 248 30.28 10.18 3.51
C SER A 248 28.97 9.42 3.70
N VAL A 249 28.75 8.38 2.90
CA VAL A 249 27.48 7.66 2.81
C VAL A 249 27.52 6.39 3.65
N ARG A 250 26.58 6.26 4.57
CA ARG A 250 26.30 4.99 5.24
C ARG A 250 24.97 4.44 4.74
N GLU A 251 24.97 3.20 4.30
CA GLU A 251 23.80 2.49 3.80
C GLU A 251 23.36 1.43 4.81
N ARG A 252 22.07 1.40 5.11
CA ARG A 252 21.51 0.43 6.04
C ARG A 252 21.86 -1.00 5.64
N GLY A 253 22.40 -1.78 6.59
CA GLY A 253 22.84 -3.15 6.37
C GLY A 253 24.22 -3.32 5.73
N LYS A 254 24.82 -2.24 5.19
CA LYS A 254 26.17 -2.26 4.61
C LYS A 254 27.19 -1.43 5.40
N GLY A 255 26.71 -0.51 6.23
CA GLY A 255 27.58 0.42 6.96
C GLY A 255 28.13 1.52 6.08
N ASP A 256 29.34 1.98 6.36
CA ASP A 256 30.04 3.03 5.59
C ASP A 256 30.44 2.50 4.20
N ILE A 257 29.97 3.17 3.15
CA ILE A 257 30.26 2.85 1.74
C ILE A 257 31.09 3.92 1.05
N GLY A 258 31.67 4.82 1.84
CA GLY A 258 32.63 5.84 1.42
C GLY A 258 32.05 7.16 0.99
N ALA A 259 32.96 8.13 0.77
CA ALA A 259 32.60 9.48 0.33
C ALA A 259 32.18 9.51 -1.15
N ARG A 260 31.19 10.34 -1.46
CA ARG A 260 30.68 10.52 -2.84
C ARG A 260 30.28 11.97 -3.09
N PRO A 261 30.46 12.47 -4.33
CA PRO A 261 29.84 13.74 -4.74
C PRO A 261 28.32 13.70 -4.51
N ILE A 262 27.75 14.78 -4.01
CA ILE A 262 26.32 14.83 -3.71
C ILE A 262 25.44 14.52 -4.93
N ASN A 263 25.80 15.01 -6.12
CA ASN A 263 25.05 14.74 -7.35
C ASN A 263 24.99 13.23 -7.66
N SER A 264 26.09 12.51 -7.48
CA SER A 264 26.13 11.04 -7.66
C SER A 264 25.21 10.31 -6.68
N PHE A 265 25.10 10.79 -5.45
CA PHE A 265 24.17 10.23 -4.48
C PHE A 265 22.70 10.57 -4.83
N LEU A 266 22.43 11.80 -5.28
CA LEU A 266 21.11 12.22 -5.72
C LEU A 266 20.60 11.36 -6.90
N ASP A 267 21.46 11.10 -7.88
CA ASP A 267 21.11 10.23 -9.01
C ASP A 267 20.79 8.81 -8.55
N LYS A 268 21.60 8.25 -7.66
CA LYS A 268 21.37 6.92 -7.08
C LYS A 268 20.01 6.84 -6.39
N ILE A 269 19.75 7.72 -5.41
CA ILE A 269 18.52 7.65 -4.61
C ILE A 269 17.28 7.91 -5.45
N LYS A 270 17.36 8.81 -6.44
CA LYS A 270 16.29 9.05 -7.41
C LYS A 270 15.94 7.80 -8.19
N GLN A 271 16.93 7.07 -8.68
CA GLN A 271 16.71 5.81 -9.39
C GLN A 271 16.06 4.75 -8.49
N GLU A 272 16.48 4.63 -7.23
CA GLU A 272 15.87 3.71 -6.27
C GLU A 272 14.40 4.08 -5.98
N ILE A 273 14.09 5.36 -5.80
CA ILE A 273 12.71 5.84 -5.58
C ILE A 273 11.84 5.55 -6.82
N ILE A 274 12.32 5.87 -8.03
CA ILE A 274 11.55 5.66 -9.27
C ILE A 274 11.34 4.17 -9.54
N SER A 275 12.36 3.36 -9.36
CA SER A 275 12.29 1.91 -9.58
C SER A 275 11.60 1.15 -8.44
N LYS A 276 11.19 1.86 -7.38
CA LYS A 276 10.52 1.30 -6.19
C LYS A 276 11.33 0.16 -5.53
N LYS A 277 12.64 0.37 -5.41
CA LYS A 277 13.58 -0.54 -4.76
C LYS A 277 13.94 -0.08 -3.34
#